data_4aaf7e62fae90480f22b6d3aa810bac1
#
_entry.id   4aaf7e62fae90480f22b6d3aa810bac1
#
_cell.length_a   1.000
_cell.length_b   1.000
_cell.length_c   1.000
_cell.angle_alpha   90.00
_cell.angle_beta   90.00
_cell.angle_gamma   90.00
#
_symmetry.space_group_name_H-M   'P 1'
#
loop_
_entity.id
_entity.type
_entity.pdbx_description
1 polymer ?
#
loop_
_entity_poly.entity_id
_entity_poly.type
_entity_poly.pdbx_seq_one_letter_code
_entity_poly.pdbx_strand_id
1 'polypeptide(L)'
;MSSECGNPANRYCTESSDDKGDIIRNCQICDSTISKLRHPASYLTDLNNPNNLTCWISEPFSEQTENVTLTLSLGKKYELTYISLQFCTAKPDSMAIYKSMDYGESWHAFQYYSSQCRRIYGRQNRAAITKGT
;
A
#
# COMPACT_ATOMS: atom_id res chain seq x y z
N MET A 1 2.59 -10.56 -5.69
CA MET A 1 1.95 -9.24 -5.65
C MET A 1 0.45 -9.44 -5.62
N SER A 2 -0.26 -8.72 -4.78
CA SER A 2 -1.71 -8.79 -4.71
C SER A 2 -2.36 -8.25 -6.00
N SER A 3 -3.54 -8.78 -6.33
CA SER A 3 -4.27 -8.37 -7.53
C SER A 3 -4.90 -6.97 -7.35
N GLU A 4 -5.05 -6.27 -8.46
CA GLU A 4 -5.80 -5.02 -8.50
C GLU A 4 -7.30 -5.28 -8.42
N CYS A 5 -8.07 -4.28 -7.99
CA CYS A 5 -9.53 -4.35 -8.00
C CYS A 5 -10.10 -4.34 -9.42
N GLY A 6 -11.37 -4.69 -9.55
CA GLY A 6 -12.13 -4.47 -10.78
C GLY A 6 -12.28 -5.68 -11.69
N ASN A 7 -11.89 -6.87 -11.26
CA ASN A 7 -12.13 -8.12 -11.98
C ASN A 7 -12.59 -9.22 -11.00
N PRO A 8 -13.90 -9.43 -10.81
CA PRO A 8 -15.02 -8.65 -11.37
C PRO A 8 -15.11 -7.23 -10.81
N ALA A 9 -15.89 -6.37 -11.50
CA ALA A 9 -16.16 -5.02 -11.03
C ALA A 9 -16.70 -5.03 -9.60
N ASN A 10 -16.18 -4.15 -8.75
CA ASN A 10 -16.56 -4.07 -7.35
C ASN A 10 -16.64 -2.63 -6.85
N ARG A 11 -17.42 -2.44 -5.81
CA ARG A 11 -17.56 -1.15 -5.14
C ARG A 11 -16.54 -1.04 -4.02
N TYR A 12 -15.90 0.12 -3.92
CA TYR A 12 -15.06 0.47 -2.77
C TYR A 12 -15.48 1.82 -2.20
N CYS A 13 -15.25 2.02 -0.93
CA CYS A 13 -15.62 3.23 -0.23
C CYS A 13 -14.42 3.79 0.53
N THR A 14 -14.32 5.11 0.53
CA THR A 14 -13.33 5.86 1.31
C THR A 14 -14.04 6.72 2.33
N GLU A 15 -13.44 6.91 3.48
CA GLU A 15 -13.97 7.75 4.55
C GLU A 15 -13.05 8.96 4.73
N SER A 16 -13.64 10.12 4.83
CA SER A 16 -12.99 11.37 5.16
C SER A 16 -13.79 12.10 6.24
N SER A 17 -13.17 13.00 6.96
CA SER A 17 -13.89 13.88 7.89
C SER A 17 -14.03 15.27 7.27
N ASP A 18 -15.18 15.87 7.46
CA ASP A 18 -15.41 17.26 7.12
C ASP A 18 -14.82 18.22 8.17
N ASP A 19 -14.95 19.53 7.93
CA ASP A 19 -14.46 20.57 8.83
C ASP A 19 -15.15 20.57 10.21
N LYS A 20 -16.28 19.86 10.34
CA LYS A 20 -17.04 19.69 11.60
C LYS A 20 -16.70 18.41 12.33
N GLY A 21 -15.83 17.56 11.72
CA GLY A 21 -15.47 16.24 12.26
C GLY A 21 -16.46 15.13 11.94
N ASP A 22 -17.46 15.38 11.09
CA ASP A 22 -18.39 14.36 10.62
C ASP A 22 -17.74 13.45 9.57
N ILE A 23 -18.01 12.16 9.64
CA ILE A 23 -17.45 11.19 8.69
C ILE A 23 -18.28 11.22 7.41
N ILE A 24 -17.61 11.57 6.31
CA ILE A 24 -18.17 11.50 4.97
C ILE A 24 -17.67 10.22 4.31
N ARG A 25 -18.60 9.38 3.85
CA ARG A 25 -18.31 8.17 3.09
C ARG A 25 -18.55 8.40 1.62
N ASN A 26 -17.52 8.20 0.82
CA ASN A 26 -17.58 8.31 -0.65
C ASN A 26 -17.33 6.93 -1.26
N CYS A 27 -18.25 6.45 -2.07
CA CYS A 27 -18.17 5.14 -2.71
C CYS A 27 -18.06 5.28 -4.22
N GLN A 28 -17.18 4.47 -4.81
CA GLN A 28 -16.93 4.41 -6.24
C GLN A 28 -16.87 2.96 -6.72
N ILE A 29 -16.95 2.78 -8.02
CA ILE A 29 -16.82 1.47 -8.65
C ILE A 29 -15.41 1.34 -9.23
N CYS A 30 -14.74 0.23 -8.93
CA CYS A 30 -13.54 -0.21 -9.61
C CYS A 30 -13.93 -1.23 -10.68
N ASP A 31 -13.54 -0.96 -11.91
CA ASP A 31 -13.77 -1.85 -13.06
C ASP A 31 -12.55 -1.83 -13.98
N SER A 32 -11.83 -2.94 -14.03
CA SER A 32 -10.60 -3.05 -14.83
C SER A 32 -10.84 -2.98 -16.35
N THR A 33 -12.08 -3.17 -16.80
CA THR A 33 -12.45 -3.09 -18.23
C THR A 33 -12.72 -1.67 -18.69
N ILE A 34 -12.99 -0.75 -17.76
CA ILE A 34 -13.33 0.64 -18.07
C ILE A 34 -12.15 1.54 -17.72
N SER A 35 -11.56 2.19 -18.72
CA SER A 35 -10.34 3.01 -18.56
C SER A 35 -10.41 4.05 -17.45
N LYS A 36 -11.56 4.66 -17.22
CA LYS A 36 -11.76 5.69 -16.18
C LYS A 36 -11.95 5.13 -14.77
N LEU A 37 -12.25 3.84 -14.66
CA LEU A 37 -12.59 3.18 -13.38
C LEU A 37 -11.54 2.17 -12.93
N ARG A 38 -10.49 1.96 -13.73
CA ARG A 38 -9.42 1.02 -13.38
C ARG A 38 -8.36 1.69 -12.50
N HIS A 39 -7.71 0.86 -11.68
CA HIS A 39 -6.64 1.27 -10.77
C HIS A 39 -5.43 0.33 -10.90
N PRO A 40 -4.73 0.35 -12.06
CA PRO A 40 -3.69 -0.62 -12.38
C PRO A 40 -2.40 -0.39 -11.59
N ALA A 41 -1.54 -1.40 -11.57
CA ALA A 41 -0.24 -1.36 -10.90
C ALA A 41 0.69 -0.25 -11.42
N SER A 42 0.52 0.19 -12.67
CA SER A 42 1.27 1.32 -13.22
C SER A 42 1.07 2.64 -12.45
N TYR A 43 -0.03 2.77 -11.72
CA TYR A 43 -0.30 3.93 -10.87
C TYR A 43 0.52 3.95 -9.57
N LEU A 44 1.24 2.87 -9.25
CA LEU A 44 2.16 2.84 -8.11
C LEU A 44 3.46 3.60 -8.36
N THR A 45 3.88 3.69 -9.62
CA THR A 45 5.22 4.19 -10.01
C THR A 45 5.17 5.29 -11.04
N ASP A 46 4.01 5.87 -11.29
CA ASP A 46 3.87 7.02 -12.18
C ASP A 46 4.33 8.33 -11.50
N LEU A 47 4.37 9.39 -12.28
CA LEU A 47 4.73 10.71 -11.75
C LEU A 47 3.59 11.27 -10.90
N ASN A 48 3.93 11.74 -9.72
CA ASN A 48 2.98 12.41 -8.85
C ASN A 48 2.49 13.72 -9.49
N ASN A 49 1.21 13.76 -9.84
CA ASN A 49 0.54 14.94 -10.35
C ASN A 49 -0.59 15.35 -9.41
N PRO A 50 -0.45 16.46 -8.66
CA PRO A 50 -1.47 16.88 -7.69
C PRO A 50 -2.80 17.27 -8.35
N ASN A 51 -2.81 17.58 -9.63
CA ASN A 51 -4.03 17.92 -10.37
C ASN A 51 -4.75 16.68 -10.95
N ASN A 52 -4.09 15.55 -10.99
CA ASN A 52 -4.64 14.29 -11.50
C ASN A 52 -4.05 13.12 -10.72
N LEU A 53 -4.55 12.91 -9.53
CA LEU A 53 -4.11 11.84 -8.65
C LEU A 53 -4.51 10.48 -9.23
N THR A 54 -3.54 9.60 -9.31
CA THR A 54 -3.71 8.20 -9.67
C THR A 54 -3.45 7.32 -8.47
N CYS A 55 -4.23 6.27 -8.30
CA CYS A 55 -4.12 5.35 -7.18
C CYS A 55 -4.28 3.92 -7.64
N TRP A 56 -3.39 3.06 -7.17
CA TRP A 56 -3.63 1.63 -7.23
C TRP A 56 -4.55 1.21 -6.07
N ILE A 57 -5.47 0.31 -6.34
CA ILE A 57 -6.40 -0.23 -5.35
C ILE A 57 -6.36 -1.75 -5.46
N SER A 58 -6.19 -2.41 -4.32
CA SER A 58 -6.22 -3.87 -4.25
C SER A 58 -7.62 -4.44 -4.50
N GLU A 59 -7.69 -5.69 -4.89
CA GLU A 59 -8.93 -6.44 -4.79
C GLU A 59 -9.46 -6.41 -3.34
N PRO A 60 -10.78 -6.57 -3.14
CA PRO A 60 -11.37 -6.62 -1.81
C PRO A 60 -10.76 -7.76 -0.97
N PHE A 61 -10.62 -7.54 0.32
CA PHE A 61 -10.25 -8.60 1.24
C PHE A 61 -11.30 -9.71 1.24
N SER A 62 -10.83 -10.94 1.23
CA SER A 62 -11.64 -12.13 1.41
C SER A 62 -11.15 -12.90 2.64
N GLU A 63 -11.89 -13.90 3.08
CA GLU A 63 -11.47 -14.78 4.17
C GLU A 63 -10.13 -15.50 3.90
N GLN A 64 -9.71 -15.56 2.63
CA GLN A 64 -8.47 -16.18 2.18
C GLN A 64 -7.32 -15.18 2.02
N THR A 65 -7.60 -13.87 2.03
CA THR A 65 -6.60 -12.84 1.78
C THR A 65 -6.42 -11.98 3.03
N GLU A 66 -5.43 -12.33 3.85
CA GLU A 66 -5.15 -11.60 5.09
C GLU A 66 -4.31 -10.33 4.88
N ASN A 67 -3.52 -10.27 3.80
CA ASN A 67 -2.56 -9.20 3.54
C ASN A 67 -2.58 -8.73 2.10
N VAL A 68 -2.29 -7.45 1.92
CA VAL A 68 -1.95 -6.87 0.61
C VAL A 68 -0.44 -6.79 0.49
N THR A 69 0.11 -7.39 -0.56
CA THR A 69 1.56 -7.42 -0.82
C THR A 69 1.88 -6.72 -2.13
N LEU A 70 2.78 -5.75 -2.06
CA LEU A 70 3.34 -5.05 -3.21
C LEU A 70 4.83 -5.39 -3.33
N THR A 71 5.27 -5.66 -4.55
CA THR A 71 6.67 -5.96 -4.83
C THR A 71 7.17 -5.07 -5.94
N LEU A 72 8.24 -4.33 -5.68
CA LEU A 72 8.91 -3.50 -6.67
C LEU A 72 10.30 -4.04 -6.94
N SER A 73 10.59 -4.35 -8.20
CA SER A 73 11.95 -4.64 -8.65
C SER A 73 12.61 -3.35 -9.12
N LEU A 74 13.80 -3.07 -8.57
CA LEU A 74 14.61 -1.93 -9.01
C LEU A 74 15.54 -2.28 -10.18
N GLY A 75 15.56 -3.55 -10.62
CA GLY A 75 16.37 -4.04 -11.73
C GLY A 75 17.86 -4.26 -11.38
N LYS A 76 18.37 -3.55 -10.43
CA LYS A 76 19.75 -3.68 -9.91
C LYS A 76 19.81 -3.24 -8.45
N LYS A 77 20.95 -3.44 -7.80
CA LYS A 77 21.16 -2.98 -6.43
C LYS A 77 21.33 -1.47 -6.37
N TYR A 78 20.62 -0.85 -5.42
CA TYR A 78 20.72 0.58 -5.13
C TYR A 78 20.94 0.80 -3.63
N GLU A 79 21.65 1.84 -3.31
CA GLU A 79 21.62 2.41 -1.96
C GLU A 79 20.44 3.37 -1.88
N LEU A 80 19.45 3.02 -1.03
CA LEU A 80 18.27 3.84 -0.85
C LEU A 80 18.51 4.87 0.25
N THR A 81 18.22 6.13 -0.04
CA THR A 81 18.27 7.22 0.93
C THR A 81 16.96 7.40 1.67
N TYR A 82 15.84 7.20 0.97
CA TYR A 82 14.50 7.25 1.56
C TYR A 82 13.50 6.50 0.69
N ILE A 83 12.37 6.13 1.29
CA ILE A 83 11.19 5.59 0.62
C ILE A 83 10.03 6.51 0.96
N SER A 84 9.33 7.01 -0.05
CA SER A 84 8.12 7.79 0.11
C SER A 84 6.92 7.02 -0.43
N LEU A 85 5.92 6.79 0.42
CA LEU A 85 4.66 6.17 0.07
C LEU A 85 3.55 7.21 0.23
N GLN A 86 2.82 7.45 -0.85
CA GLN A 86 1.69 8.36 -0.84
C GLN A 86 0.38 7.55 -0.91
N PHE A 87 -0.47 7.78 0.06
CA PHE A 87 -1.78 7.14 0.14
C PHE A 87 -2.87 8.10 -0.33
N CYS A 88 -3.79 7.62 -1.15
CA CYS A 88 -4.91 8.42 -1.64
C CYS A 88 -6.04 8.56 -0.61
N THR A 89 -6.02 7.70 0.39
CA THR A 89 -6.96 7.69 1.51
C THR A 89 -6.19 7.49 2.81
N ALA A 90 -6.87 7.20 3.89
CA ALA A 90 -6.22 6.86 5.14
C ALA A 90 -5.22 5.71 4.93
N LYS A 91 -4.00 5.89 5.45
CA LYS A 91 -2.98 4.83 5.42
C LYS A 91 -3.43 3.61 6.23
N PRO A 92 -2.96 2.41 5.90
CA PRO A 92 -3.25 1.22 6.68
C PRO A 92 -2.72 1.36 8.11
N ASP A 93 -3.41 0.77 9.07
CA ASP A 93 -2.98 0.76 10.47
C ASP A 93 -1.64 0.06 10.66
N SER A 94 -1.41 -1.01 9.92
CA SER A 94 -0.22 -1.84 10.03
C SER A 94 0.36 -2.15 8.66
N MET A 95 1.66 -1.93 8.52
CA MET A 95 2.41 -2.32 7.32
C MET A 95 3.86 -2.66 7.68
N ALA A 96 4.49 -3.46 6.84
CA ALA A 96 5.90 -3.81 6.95
C ALA A 96 6.59 -3.65 5.60
N ILE A 97 7.85 -3.21 5.64
CA ILE A 97 8.70 -3.11 4.47
C ILE A 97 9.78 -4.17 4.58
N TYR A 98 9.90 -4.97 3.55
CA TYR A 98 10.94 -5.99 3.39
C TYR A 98 11.86 -5.61 2.24
N LYS A 99 13.10 -6.03 2.33
CA LYS A 99 14.07 -5.90 1.25
C LYS A 99 14.62 -7.25 0.84
N SER A 100 14.93 -7.40 -0.44
CA SER A 100 15.65 -8.53 -1.00
C SER A 100 16.93 -8.04 -1.69
N MET A 101 18.01 -8.77 -1.49
CA MET A 101 19.31 -8.55 -2.12
C MET A 101 19.64 -9.59 -3.18
N ASP A 102 18.76 -10.56 -3.38
CA ASP A 102 18.93 -11.74 -4.25
C ASP A 102 17.77 -11.91 -5.24
N TYR A 103 17.22 -10.79 -5.70
CA TYR A 103 16.13 -10.74 -6.68
C TYR A 103 14.84 -11.45 -6.24
N GLY A 104 14.53 -11.42 -4.96
CA GLY A 104 13.29 -11.94 -4.42
C GLY A 104 13.35 -13.39 -3.94
N GLU A 105 14.52 -14.02 -3.94
CA GLU A 105 14.68 -15.37 -3.40
C GLU A 105 14.58 -15.40 -1.87
N SER A 106 15.16 -14.40 -1.20
CA SER A 106 15.03 -14.21 0.24
C SER A 106 14.65 -12.77 0.60
N TRP A 107 13.98 -12.61 1.72
CA TRP A 107 13.46 -11.33 2.18
C TRP A 107 13.83 -11.08 3.64
N HIS A 108 14.28 -9.87 3.91
CA HIS A 108 14.62 -9.42 5.26
C HIS A 108 13.71 -8.26 5.66
N ALA A 109 13.17 -8.31 6.86
CA ALA A 109 12.40 -7.21 7.39
C ALA A 109 13.27 -5.96 7.49
N PHE A 110 12.78 -4.85 6.94
CA PHE A 110 13.47 -3.57 6.98
C PHE A 110 12.85 -2.65 8.03
N GLN A 111 11.53 -2.50 8.02
CA GLN A 111 10.82 -1.66 8.98
C GLN A 111 9.37 -2.09 9.14
N TYR A 112 8.84 -1.86 10.34
CA TYR A 112 7.45 -2.11 10.71
C TYR A 112 6.78 -0.81 11.13
N TYR A 113 5.54 -0.62 10.70
CA TYR A 113 4.68 0.49 11.06
C TYR A 113 3.34 -0.03 11.54
N SER A 114 2.94 0.31 12.76
CA SER A 114 1.64 -0.06 13.31
C SER A 114 1.33 0.79 14.53
N SER A 115 0.07 1.05 14.78
CA SER A 115 -0.40 1.56 16.07
C SER A 115 -0.21 0.52 17.20
N GLN A 116 -0.04 -0.76 16.85
CA GLN A 116 0.09 -1.90 17.75
C GLN A 116 1.30 -2.79 17.40
N CYS A 117 2.47 -2.18 17.16
CA CYS A 117 3.68 -2.89 16.75
C CYS A 117 4.02 -4.09 17.63
N ARG A 118 3.90 -3.94 18.94
CA ARG A 118 4.21 -5.02 19.89
C ARG A 118 3.27 -6.21 19.75
N ARG A 119 1.99 -5.95 19.53
CA ARG A 119 0.97 -7.00 19.40
C ARG A 119 1.08 -7.73 18.06
N ILE A 120 1.27 -6.99 16.97
CA ILE A 120 1.19 -7.55 15.60
C ILE A 120 2.54 -8.09 15.14
N TYR A 121 3.63 -7.38 15.43
CA TYR A 121 4.98 -7.73 14.97
C TYR A 121 5.94 -8.15 16.08
N GLY A 122 5.53 -8.11 17.35
CA GLY A 122 6.41 -8.39 18.48
C GLY A 122 7.57 -7.40 18.64
N ARG A 123 7.46 -6.21 18.08
CA ARG A 123 8.51 -5.17 18.09
C ARG A 123 8.17 -4.04 19.04
N GLN A 124 9.21 -3.41 19.59
CA GLN A 124 9.02 -2.22 20.42
C GLN A 124 8.55 -1.03 19.58
N ASN A 125 7.70 -0.19 20.18
CA ASN A 125 7.32 1.07 19.56
C ASN A 125 8.54 1.97 19.37
N ARG A 126 8.65 2.59 18.17
CA ARG A 126 9.75 3.48 17.81
C ARG A 126 11.13 2.83 17.85
N ALA A 127 11.22 1.54 17.55
CA ALA A 127 12.50 0.88 17.38
C ALA A 127 13.31 1.57 16.26
N ALA A 128 14.58 1.87 16.53
CA ALA A 128 15.46 2.45 15.54
C ALA A 128 15.80 1.43 14.45
N ILE A 129 15.94 1.90 13.22
CA ILE A 129 16.45 1.10 12.11
C ILE A 129 17.94 0.85 12.39
N THR A 130 18.31 -0.40 12.58
CA THR A 130 19.72 -0.78 12.73
C THR A 130 20.30 -1.13 11.36
N LYS A 131 21.46 -0.51 11.04
CA LYS A 131 22.23 -0.92 9.87
C LYS A 131 22.73 -2.33 10.09
N GLY A 132 22.35 -3.26 9.23
CA GLY A 132 22.96 -4.60 9.18
C GLY A 132 22.14 -5.76 9.74
N THR A 133 20.84 -5.61 9.91
CA THR A 133 19.92 -6.76 10.08
C THR A 133 19.19 -7.10 8.81
#